data_8b89be6fb9d6989a77a572b15d7042f0
#
_entry.id   8b89be6fb9d6989a77a572b15d7042f0
#
_cell.length_a   1.000
_cell.length_b   1.000
_cell.length_c   1.000
_cell.angle_alpha   90.00
_cell.angle_beta   90.00
_cell.angle_gamma   90.00
#
_symmetry.space_group_name_H-M   'P 1'
#
loop_
_entity.id
_entity.type
_entity.pdbx_description
1 polymer ?
#
loop_
_entity_poly.entity_id
_entity_poly.type
_entity_poly.pdbx_seq_one_letter_code
_entity_poly.pdbx_strand_id
1 'polypeptide(L)'
;MKVLVTGARGFVGKNLCAQLGNIKTGKAKYYSNLVIDEVYEYDIDSTPEQLDPWCKNCDFVFNLAGVNRPQDPKEFMEGNFGFATILLNTLKKHKNNCPVMISSSIQATLAGRFGTSEYGKSKKAGEELMFQYGEETGAKVLVYRFPNLYGKWCRPNYNSAVATFCNNIANDLPITVNDPTVDMELLYIDDLVDEMICALKGEEHHCEFDGVETVFTPEGRYCAAPITHHVKLGEIVELLYKFRDMPKTLMIPDIPADSFAKRLYSTYLSYLPKEKAIFDLKMNIDDRGCFTELVHTLNCGQVSINISKPRITKGEHWHHTKWEQFIVVSGHGLIQLRNENDPNAEILEYEVNGDKIQSVIMLPGYTHNIINLSDTQDLVTVMYCNEIFNPDRPDTFFDKVVIE
;
A
#
# COMPACT_ATOMS: atom_id res chain seq x y z
N MET A 1 25.42 -7.39 -11.83
CA MET A 1 24.75 -6.60 -12.87
C MET A 1 24.83 -5.12 -12.51
N LYS A 2 25.20 -4.27 -13.47
CA LYS A 2 25.24 -2.80 -13.32
C LYS A 2 24.06 -2.20 -14.06
N VAL A 3 23.22 -1.46 -13.38
CA VAL A 3 21.96 -0.93 -13.92
C VAL A 3 22.03 0.58 -14.03
N LEU A 4 21.78 1.13 -15.22
CA LEU A 4 21.65 2.57 -15.43
C LEU A 4 20.16 2.96 -15.38
N VAL A 5 19.83 3.88 -14.49
CA VAL A 5 18.48 4.45 -14.37
C VAL A 5 18.55 5.93 -14.69
N THR A 6 17.90 6.37 -15.78
CA THR A 6 17.76 7.80 -16.10
C THR A 6 16.42 8.31 -15.56
N GLY A 7 16.34 9.57 -15.17
CA GLY A 7 15.18 10.08 -14.43
C GLY A 7 15.08 9.46 -13.03
N ALA A 8 16.22 9.14 -12.42
CA ALA A 8 16.34 8.40 -11.16
C ALA A 8 15.63 9.10 -9.97
N ARG A 9 15.54 10.44 -10.00
CA ARG A 9 14.83 11.23 -8.96
C ARG A 9 13.38 11.51 -9.28
N GLY A 10 12.90 11.07 -10.44
CA GLY A 10 11.49 11.10 -10.80
C GLY A 10 10.67 10.10 -9.96
N PHE A 11 9.34 10.13 -10.09
CA PHE A 11 8.45 9.27 -9.32
C PHE A 11 8.77 7.77 -9.50
N VAL A 12 8.85 7.30 -10.74
CA VAL A 12 9.16 5.90 -11.05
C VAL A 12 10.61 5.58 -10.68
N GLY A 13 11.56 6.46 -11.06
CA GLY A 13 12.99 6.28 -10.81
C GLY A 13 13.31 6.10 -9.32
N LYS A 14 12.76 6.94 -8.44
CA LYS A 14 12.95 6.81 -6.97
C LYS A 14 12.52 5.45 -6.44
N ASN A 15 11.35 4.97 -6.86
CA ASN A 15 10.83 3.69 -6.40
C ASN A 15 11.68 2.53 -6.92
N LEU A 16 12.08 2.57 -8.20
CA LEU A 16 12.97 1.57 -8.79
C LEU A 16 14.36 1.56 -8.12
N CYS A 17 15.00 2.73 -7.97
CA CYS A 17 16.33 2.83 -7.33
C CYS A 17 16.28 2.33 -5.88
N ALA A 18 15.20 2.63 -5.13
CA ALA A 18 15.03 2.12 -3.78
C ALA A 18 14.95 0.59 -3.76
N GLN A 19 14.23 -0.02 -4.69
CA GLN A 19 14.11 -1.48 -4.78
C GLN A 19 15.41 -2.14 -5.24
N LEU A 20 16.08 -1.58 -6.24
CA LEU A 20 17.41 -2.04 -6.67
C LEU A 20 18.42 -1.97 -5.50
N GLY A 21 18.36 -0.91 -4.70
CA GLY A 21 19.15 -0.78 -3.48
C GLY A 21 18.85 -1.85 -2.43
N ASN A 22 17.57 -2.22 -2.25
CA ASN A 22 17.15 -3.32 -1.38
C ASN A 22 17.68 -4.68 -1.87
N ILE A 23 17.68 -4.91 -3.18
CA ILE A 23 18.24 -6.11 -3.79
C ILE A 23 19.75 -6.14 -3.59
N LYS A 24 20.46 -5.06 -3.96
CA LYS A 24 21.92 -4.92 -3.82
C LYS A 24 22.40 -5.20 -2.39
N THR A 25 21.64 -4.74 -1.39
CA THR A 25 21.99 -4.92 0.03
C THR A 25 21.46 -6.21 0.67
N GLY A 26 20.78 -7.08 -0.10
CA GLY A 26 20.21 -8.35 0.38
C GLY A 26 18.98 -8.19 1.29
N LYS A 27 18.37 -7.00 1.36
CA LYS A 27 17.14 -6.76 2.13
C LYS A 27 15.91 -7.38 1.45
N ALA A 28 15.85 -7.35 0.12
CA ALA A 28 14.79 -7.97 -0.67
C ALA A 28 15.06 -9.47 -0.90
N LYS A 29 14.84 -10.29 0.13
CA LYS A 29 15.18 -11.73 0.16
C LYS A 29 14.48 -12.54 -0.93
N TYR A 30 13.30 -12.14 -1.39
CA TYR A 30 12.55 -12.80 -2.45
C TYR A 30 13.17 -12.60 -3.86
N TYR A 31 14.15 -11.70 -3.98
CA TYR A 31 14.98 -11.54 -5.19
C TYR A 31 16.41 -12.06 -5.02
N SER A 32 16.62 -13.07 -4.18
CA SER A 32 17.93 -13.63 -3.85
C SER A 32 18.76 -14.13 -5.05
N ASN A 33 18.10 -14.43 -6.17
CA ASN A 33 18.75 -14.88 -7.41
C ASN A 33 19.24 -13.73 -8.31
N LEU A 34 18.93 -12.49 -7.97
CA LEU A 34 19.34 -11.31 -8.71
C LEU A 34 20.45 -10.57 -7.96
N VAL A 35 21.60 -10.44 -8.60
CA VAL A 35 22.77 -9.75 -8.03
C VAL A 35 22.93 -8.39 -8.71
N ILE A 36 22.75 -7.31 -7.96
CA ILE A 36 22.98 -5.92 -8.38
C ILE A 36 24.31 -5.44 -7.80
N ASP A 37 25.30 -5.18 -8.66
CA ASP A 37 26.61 -4.68 -8.25
C ASP A 37 26.60 -3.16 -8.09
N GLU A 38 26.03 -2.47 -9.10
CA GLU A 38 25.98 -1.01 -9.17
C GLU A 38 24.64 -0.51 -9.71
N VAL A 39 24.17 0.63 -9.18
CA VAL A 39 23.06 1.40 -9.74
C VAL A 39 23.59 2.79 -10.09
N TYR A 40 23.57 3.11 -11.37
CA TYR A 40 23.96 4.41 -11.89
C TYR A 40 22.70 5.29 -11.99
N GLU A 41 22.61 6.30 -11.15
CA GLU A 41 21.44 7.19 -11.05
C GLU A 41 21.71 8.49 -11.82
N TYR A 42 21.17 8.59 -13.05
CA TYR A 42 21.29 9.77 -13.90
C TYR A 42 20.00 10.61 -13.83
N ASP A 43 20.15 11.91 -13.58
CA ASP A 43 19.03 12.86 -13.55
C ASP A 43 19.47 14.25 -14.06
N ILE A 44 18.58 15.25 -13.97
CA ILE A 44 18.77 16.61 -14.50
C ILE A 44 20.02 17.33 -13.99
N ASP A 45 20.48 16.97 -12.80
CA ASP A 45 21.71 17.52 -12.19
C ASP A 45 22.95 16.66 -12.46
N SER A 46 22.83 15.59 -13.22
CA SER A 46 23.96 14.80 -13.69
C SER A 46 24.57 15.42 -14.94
N THR A 47 25.84 15.10 -15.18
CA THR A 47 26.61 15.66 -16.32
C THR A 47 26.83 14.64 -17.43
N PRO A 48 27.05 15.07 -18.69
CA PRO A 48 27.40 14.15 -19.79
C PRO A 48 28.64 13.30 -19.50
N GLU A 49 29.60 13.84 -18.73
CA GLU A 49 30.84 13.14 -18.33
C GLU A 49 30.52 11.95 -17.39
N GLN A 50 29.42 12.00 -16.66
CA GLN A 50 28.95 10.86 -15.86
C GLN A 50 28.24 9.83 -16.73
N LEU A 51 27.42 10.27 -17.70
CA LEU A 51 26.66 9.39 -18.59
C LEU A 51 27.57 8.49 -19.42
N ASP A 52 28.66 9.05 -19.99
CA ASP A 52 29.54 8.34 -20.91
C ASP A 52 30.15 7.05 -20.33
N PRO A 53 30.82 7.05 -19.16
CA PRO A 53 31.34 5.83 -18.55
C PRO A 53 30.24 4.88 -18.06
N TRP A 54 29.05 5.37 -17.66
CA TRP A 54 27.97 4.55 -17.26
C TRP A 54 27.36 3.78 -18.43
N CYS A 55 27.16 4.45 -19.58
CA CYS A 55 26.75 3.79 -20.82
C CYS A 55 27.75 2.74 -21.31
N LYS A 56 29.07 2.95 -21.06
CA LYS A 56 30.08 1.96 -21.38
C LYS A 56 29.98 0.69 -20.55
N ASN A 57 29.58 0.81 -19.27
CA ASN A 57 29.73 -0.26 -18.27
C ASN A 57 28.40 -0.88 -17.80
N CYS A 58 27.25 -0.31 -18.18
CA CYS A 58 25.97 -0.87 -17.74
C CYS A 58 25.60 -2.15 -18.48
N ASP A 59 24.91 -3.03 -17.76
CA ASP A 59 24.35 -4.31 -18.27
C ASP A 59 22.87 -4.18 -18.63
N PHE A 60 22.19 -3.12 -18.14
CA PHE A 60 20.78 -2.80 -18.43
C PHE A 60 20.52 -1.30 -18.26
N VAL A 61 19.64 -0.75 -19.07
CA VAL A 61 19.22 0.67 -18.98
C VAL A 61 17.71 0.78 -18.78
N PHE A 62 17.30 1.49 -17.72
CA PHE A 62 15.95 2.01 -17.58
C PHE A 62 15.91 3.49 -17.96
N ASN A 63 15.39 3.80 -19.15
CA ASN A 63 15.22 5.18 -19.59
C ASN A 63 13.86 5.72 -19.12
N LEU A 64 13.85 6.31 -17.93
CA LEU A 64 12.69 6.91 -17.28
C LEU A 64 12.69 8.44 -17.36
N ALA A 65 13.79 9.04 -17.85
CA ALA A 65 13.86 10.48 -18.08
C ALA A 65 12.82 10.91 -19.10
N GLY A 66 12.11 11.99 -18.78
CA GLY A 66 11.12 12.55 -19.68
C GLY A 66 10.39 13.75 -19.08
N VAL A 67 9.83 14.58 -19.93
CA VAL A 67 9.05 15.77 -19.59
C VAL A 67 7.56 15.46 -19.72
N ASN A 68 6.79 15.73 -18.66
CA ASN A 68 5.35 15.45 -18.61
C ASN A 68 4.47 16.69 -18.62
N ARG A 69 4.99 17.85 -18.13
CA ARG A 69 4.28 19.14 -18.07
C ARG A 69 5.25 20.29 -18.33
N PRO A 70 5.66 20.49 -19.59
CA PRO A 70 6.51 21.61 -19.98
C PRO A 70 5.71 22.93 -19.93
N GLN A 71 6.46 24.03 -19.93
CA GLN A 71 5.87 25.36 -20.14
C GLN A 71 5.63 25.61 -21.65
N ASP A 72 6.54 25.13 -22.51
CA ASP A 72 6.40 25.16 -23.96
C ASP A 72 6.20 23.72 -24.50
N PRO A 73 5.20 23.47 -25.36
CA PRO A 73 5.00 22.16 -26.01
C PRO A 73 6.24 21.60 -26.73
N LYS A 74 7.16 22.45 -27.19
CA LYS A 74 8.42 22.01 -27.83
C LYS A 74 9.31 21.21 -26.88
N GLU A 75 9.27 21.52 -25.59
CA GLU A 75 10.04 20.82 -24.57
C GLU A 75 9.65 19.33 -24.45
N PHE A 76 8.43 18.93 -24.90
CA PHE A 76 8.07 17.53 -25.00
C PHE A 76 9.02 16.76 -25.93
N MET A 77 9.29 17.32 -27.12
CA MET A 77 10.18 16.67 -28.08
C MET A 77 11.62 16.68 -27.60
N GLU A 78 12.11 17.81 -27.09
CA GLU A 78 13.47 17.93 -26.59
C GLU A 78 13.75 17.01 -25.41
N GLY A 79 12.82 16.96 -24.43
CA GLY A 79 12.97 16.16 -23.20
C GLY A 79 12.72 14.67 -23.39
N ASN A 80 11.74 14.28 -24.23
CA ASN A 80 11.41 12.87 -24.41
C ASN A 80 12.19 12.22 -25.56
N PHE A 81 12.31 12.88 -26.71
CA PHE A 81 13.02 12.36 -27.87
C PHE A 81 14.50 12.74 -27.86
N GLY A 82 14.84 14.00 -27.55
CA GLY A 82 16.21 14.50 -27.61
C GLY A 82 17.14 13.78 -26.63
N PHE A 83 16.76 13.65 -25.38
CA PHE A 83 17.59 12.94 -24.39
C PHE A 83 17.73 11.45 -24.74
N ALA A 84 16.63 10.78 -25.17
CA ALA A 84 16.72 9.39 -25.63
C ALA A 84 17.73 9.22 -26.76
N THR A 85 17.78 10.18 -27.71
CA THR A 85 18.78 10.20 -28.80
C THR A 85 20.20 10.27 -28.25
N ILE A 86 20.49 11.15 -27.28
CA ILE A 86 21.80 11.28 -26.64
C ILE A 86 22.21 9.96 -25.97
N LEU A 87 21.32 9.37 -25.19
CA LEU A 87 21.54 8.10 -24.49
C LEU A 87 21.91 6.98 -25.47
N LEU A 88 21.08 6.76 -26.50
CA LEU A 88 21.25 5.69 -27.47
C LEU A 88 22.54 5.90 -28.32
N ASN A 89 22.86 7.14 -28.71
CA ASN A 89 24.12 7.45 -29.41
C ASN A 89 25.32 7.18 -28.52
N THR A 90 25.24 7.43 -27.20
CA THR A 90 26.32 7.13 -26.28
C THR A 90 26.54 5.62 -26.12
N LEU A 91 25.45 4.82 -26.05
CA LEU A 91 25.55 3.36 -26.07
C LEU A 91 26.17 2.85 -27.37
N LYS A 92 25.74 3.37 -28.55
CA LYS A 92 26.36 3.05 -29.87
C LYS A 92 27.83 3.37 -29.92
N LYS A 93 28.26 4.55 -29.42
CA LYS A 93 29.68 4.96 -29.34
C LYS A 93 30.53 3.91 -28.63
N HIS A 94 29.99 3.32 -27.54
CA HIS A 94 30.72 2.30 -26.78
C HIS A 94 30.44 0.86 -27.24
N LYS A 95 29.65 0.67 -28.31
CA LYS A 95 29.21 -0.64 -28.79
C LYS A 95 28.59 -1.49 -27.68
N ASN A 96 27.87 -0.82 -26.74
CA ASN A 96 27.16 -1.50 -25.68
C ASN A 96 25.73 -1.80 -26.11
N ASN A 97 25.43 -3.06 -26.41
CA ASN A 97 24.13 -3.54 -26.85
C ASN A 97 23.31 -4.13 -25.69
N CYS A 98 23.50 -3.64 -24.46
CA CYS A 98 22.69 -4.08 -23.33
C CYS A 98 21.20 -3.77 -23.57
N PRO A 99 20.28 -4.51 -22.91
CA PRO A 99 18.87 -4.22 -23.01
C PRO A 99 18.54 -2.80 -22.54
N VAL A 100 17.62 -2.15 -23.25
CA VAL A 100 17.15 -0.78 -22.93
C VAL A 100 15.63 -0.78 -22.82
N MET A 101 15.11 -0.39 -21.67
CA MET A 101 13.71 -0.15 -21.41
C MET A 101 13.40 1.33 -21.51
N ILE A 102 12.30 1.70 -22.17
CA ILE A 102 11.77 3.08 -22.17
C ILE A 102 10.38 3.15 -21.54
N SER A 103 10.20 4.16 -20.67
CA SER A 103 8.89 4.54 -20.18
C SER A 103 8.12 5.34 -21.23
N SER A 104 7.18 4.72 -21.91
CA SER A 104 6.20 5.38 -22.76
C SER A 104 4.87 5.59 -22.01
N SER A 105 3.80 5.87 -22.71
CA SER A 105 2.49 6.13 -22.16
C SER A 105 1.40 5.55 -23.07
N ILE A 106 0.28 5.15 -22.46
CA ILE A 106 -0.94 4.80 -23.19
C ILE A 106 -1.38 5.92 -24.17
N GLN A 107 -1.00 7.17 -23.90
CA GLN A 107 -1.28 8.29 -24.80
C GLN A 107 -0.52 8.18 -26.13
N ALA A 108 0.55 7.40 -26.22
CA ALA A 108 1.31 7.16 -27.45
C ALA A 108 0.52 6.28 -28.46
N THR A 109 -0.56 5.63 -28.05
CA THR A 109 -1.49 4.96 -28.97
C THR A 109 -2.13 5.93 -29.95
N LEU A 110 -2.28 7.20 -29.55
CA LEU A 110 -3.01 8.26 -30.25
C LEU A 110 -4.46 7.85 -30.58
N ALA A 111 -5.04 6.93 -29.81
CA ALA A 111 -6.39 6.44 -29.98
C ALA A 111 -7.38 7.21 -29.11
N GLY A 112 -8.64 7.27 -29.53
CA GLY A 112 -9.72 7.90 -28.80
C GLY A 112 -9.40 9.34 -28.36
N ARG A 113 -9.54 9.63 -27.07
CA ARG A 113 -9.27 10.96 -26.49
C ARG A 113 -7.81 11.44 -26.60
N PHE A 114 -6.88 10.58 -26.97
CA PHE A 114 -5.47 10.89 -27.08
C PHE A 114 -5.03 11.26 -28.52
N GLY A 115 -5.93 11.27 -29.49
CA GLY A 115 -5.63 11.50 -30.92
C GLY A 115 -4.86 12.80 -31.22
N THR A 116 -5.04 13.83 -30.40
CA THR A 116 -4.36 15.14 -30.55
C THR A 116 -3.32 15.42 -29.47
N SER A 117 -2.97 14.43 -28.64
CA SER A 117 -2.03 14.61 -27.52
C SER A 117 -0.61 14.88 -28.02
N GLU A 118 -0.09 16.10 -27.83
CA GLU A 118 1.31 16.44 -28.13
C GLU A 118 2.29 15.61 -27.27
N TYR A 119 1.93 15.36 -26.01
CA TYR A 119 2.68 14.42 -25.16
C TYR A 119 2.68 13.01 -25.76
N GLY A 120 1.52 12.51 -26.18
CA GLY A 120 1.41 11.20 -26.84
C GLY A 120 2.26 11.11 -28.11
N LYS A 121 2.26 12.14 -28.95
CA LYS A 121 3.11 12.22 -30.15
C LYS A 121 4.60 12.18 -29.81
N SER A 122 5.04 12.90 -28.78
CA SER A 122 6.45 12.89 -28.36
C SER A 122 6.90 11.54 -27.81
N LYS A 123 6.01 10.87 -27.05
CA LYS A 123 6.29 9.50 -26.57
C LYS A 123 6.36 8.51 -27.71
N LYS A 124 5.44 8.59 -28.68
CA LYS A 124 5.45 7.74 -29.89
C LYS A 124 6.74 7.92 -30.68
N ALA A 125 7.21 9.15 -30.85
CA ALA A 125 8.50 9.40 -31.52
C ALA A 125 9.68 8.74 -30.79
N GLY A 126 9.65 8.74 -29.44
CA GLY A 126 10.63 8.02 -28.62
C GLY A 126 10.54 6.50 -28.79
N GLU A 127 9.33 5.93 -28.92
CA GLU A 127 9.14 4.50 -29.21
C GLU A 127 9.77 4.09 -30.54
N GLU A 128 9.50 4.84 -31.61
CA GLU A 128 10.06 4.56 -32.93
C GLU A 128 11.59 4.66 -32.94
N LEU A 129 12.16 5.65 -32.24
CA LEU A 129 13.60 5.76 -32.07
C LEU A 129 14.21 4.52 -31.37
N MET A 130 13.52 3.99 -30.35
CA MET A 130 13.95 2.80 -29.65
C MET A 130 13.89 1.56 -30.55
N PHE A 131 12.83 1.37 -31.32
CA PHE A 131 12.71 0.25 -32.25
C PHE A 131 13.80 0.31 -33.32
N GLN A 132 14.02 1.50 -33.92
CA GLN A 132 15.12 1.70 -34.89
C GLN A 132 16.48 1.37 -34.25
N TYR A 133 16.74 1.79 -33.01
CA TYR A 133 17.98 1.46 -32.31
C TYR A 133 18.16 -0.06 -32.15
N GLY A 134 17.08 -0.79 -31.79
CA GLY A 134 17.11 -2.24 -31.69
C GLY A 134 17.42 -2.93 -33.01
N GLU A 135 16.80 -2.47 -34.13
CA GLU A 135 17.06 -2.99 -35.47
C GLU A 135 18.52 -2.72 -35.95
N GLU A 136 19.06 -1.53 -35.66
CA GLU A 136 20.40 -1.16 -36.06
C GLU A 136 21.51 -1.88 -35.25
N THR A 137 21.29 -2.15 -33.99
CA THR A 137 22.32 -2.64 -33.05
C THR A 137 22.17 -4.07 -32.63
N GLY A 138 20.98 -4.66 -32.80
CA GLY A 138 20.61 -5.96 -32.24
C GLY A 138 20.37 -5.93 -30.74
N ALA A 139 20.34 -4.75 -30.10
CA ALA A 139 20.00 -4.61 -28.69
C ALA A 139 18.54 -4.96 -28.43
N LYS A 140 18.26 -5.63 -27.31
CA LYS A 140 16.88 -5.84 -26.83
C LYS A 140 16.29 -4.51 -26.38
N VAL A 141 15.15 -4.14 -26.95
CA VAL A 141 14.41 -2.92 -26.57
C VAL A 141 13.07 -3.29 -25.98
N LEU A 142 12.70 -2.65 -24.86
CA LEU A 142 11.48 -2.89 -24.11
C LEU A 142 10.71 -1.58 -24.01
N VAL A 143 9.58 -1.49 -24.71
CA VAL A 143 8.76 -0.27 -24.77
C VAL A 143 7.51 -0.47 -23.93
N TYR A 144 7.48 0.21 -22.77
CA TYR A 144 6.36 0.13 -21.83
C TYR A 144 5.43 1.33 -21.95
N ARG A 145 4.19 1.12 -22.35
CA ARG A 145 3.14 2.15 -22.36
C ARG A 145 2.39 2.14 -21.04
N PHE A 146 2.78 3.03 -20.12
CA PHE A 146 2.16 3.10 -18.81
C PHE A 146 0.76 3.73 -18.86
N PRO A 147 -0.22 3.16 -18.14
CA PRO A 147 -1.47 3.83 -17.80
C PRO A 147 -1.23 4.90 -16.71
N ASN A 148 -2.29 5.32 -15.99
CA ASN A 148 -2.13 6.26 -14.89
C ASN A 148 -1.41 5.61 -13.71
N LEU A 149 -0.28 6.17 -13.32
CA LEU A 149 0.52 5.68 -12.21
C LEU A 149 0.14 6.36 -10.90
N TYR A 150 0.19 5.60 -9.80
CA TYR A 150 0.01 6.11 -8.45
C TYR A 150 0.84 5.32 -7.44
N GLY A 151 1.05 5.92 -6.26
CA GLY A 151 1.81 5.30 -5.16
C GLY A 151 2.60 6.32 -4.35
N LYS A 152 3.37 5.81 -3.40
CA LYS A 152 4.25 6.62 -2.55
C LYS A 152 5.25 7.45 -3.37
N TRP A 153 5.54 8.68 -2.90
CA TRP A 153 6.48 9.63 -3.53
C TRP A 153 6.03 10.23 -4.87
N CYS A 154 4.82 9.94 -5.34
CA CYS A 154 4.24 10.65 -6.47
C CYS A 154 3.97 12.11 -6.08
N ARG A 155 4.37 13.06 -6.93
CA ARG A 155 4.17 14.49 -6.65
C ARG A 155 2.68 14.86 -6.75
N PRO A 156 2.05 15.34 -5.67
CA PRO A 156 0.66 15.79 -5.71
C PRO A 156 0.55 17.09 -6.51
N ASN A 157 -0.66 17.41 -6.97
CA ASN A 157 -0.97 18.60 -7.77
C ASN A 157 -0.09 18.72 -9.04
N TYR A 158 0.29 17.60 -9.60
CA TYR A 158 1.11 17.53 -10.80
C TYR A 158 0.44 16.67 -11.89
N ASN A 159 0.64 15.36 -11.95
CA ASN A 159 0.14 14.48 -13.02
C ASN A 159 -0.75 13.34 -12.55
N SER A 160 -0.98 13.17 -11.26
CA SER A 160 -1.78 12.09 -10.72
C SER A 160 -2.95 12.62 -9.91
N ALA A 161 -4.17 12.33 -10.35
CA ALA A 161 -5.38 12.64 -9.59
C ALA A 161 -5.36 11.90 -8.24
N VAL A 162 -4.96 10.62 -8.22
CA VAL A 162 -4.87 9.81 -7.00
C VAL A 162 -3.91 10.43 -6.00
N ALA A 163 -2.68 10.82 -6.43
CA ALA A 163 -1.72 11.49 -5.55
C ALA A 163 -2.26 12.82 -4.99
N THR A 164 -2.95 13.59 -5.85
CA THR A 164 -3.57 14.85 -5.45
C THR A 164 -4.68 14.64 -4.42
N PHE A 165 -5.56 13.66 -4.63
CA PHE A 165 -6.65 13.36 -3.70
C PHE A 165 -6.11 12.81 -2.37
N CYS A 166 -5.16 11.87 -2.41
CA CYS A 166 -4.51 11.35 -1.22
C CYS A 166 -3.88 12.48 -0.38
N ASN A 167 -3.08 13.34 -1.02
CA ASN A 167 -2.46 14.47 -0.35
C ASN A 167 -3.49 15.44 0.23
N ASN A 168 -4.48 15.85 -0.58
CA ASN A 168 -5.42 16.89 -0.16
C ASN A 168 -6.31 16.37 0.98
N ILE A 169 -6.86 15.15 0.88
CA ILE A 169 -7.69 14.57 1.93
C ILE A 169 -6.88 14.32 3.21
N ALA A 170 -5.64 13.85 3.10
CA ALA A 170 -4.76 13.68 4.26
C ALA A 170 -4.46 14.99 5.00
N ASN A 171 -4.40 16.10 4.25
CA ASN A 171 -4.10 17.44 4.77
C ASN A 171 -5.35 18.33 4.97
N ASP A 172 -6.57 17.77 4.94
CA ASP A 172 -7.86 18.47 5.05
C ASP A 172 -8.03 19.60 4.02
N LEU A 173 -7.40 19.46 2.84
CA LEU A 173 -7.54 20.39 1.73
C LEU A 173 -8.73 19.96 0.83
N PRO A 174 -9.38 20.92 0.15
CA PRO A 174 -10.46 20.59 -0.75
C PRO A 174 -9.98 19.80 -1.97
N ILE A 175 -10.86 18.95 -2.48
CA ILE A 175 -10.71 18.26 -3.76
C ILE A 175 -11.84 18.67 -4.71
N THR A 176 -11.57 18.60 -6.00
CA THR A 176 -12.58 18.81 -7.05
C THR A 176 -12.69 17.55 -7.88
N VAL A 177 -13.90 17.01 -7.98
CA VAL A 177 -14.24 15.86 -8.82
C VAL A 177 -15.25 16.34 -9.87
N ASN A 178 -14.79 16.52 -11.10
CA ASN A 178 -15.67 17.04 -12.17
C ASN A 178 -16.70 16.02 -12.59
N ASP A 179 -16.28 14.76 -12.75
CA ASP A 179 -17.14 13.63 -13.09
C ASP A 179 -16.71 12.39 -12.31
N PRO A 180 -17.51 11.95 -11.32
CA PRO A 180 -17.18 10.77 -10.49
C PRO A 180 -17.33 9.45 -11.25
N THR A 181 -17.96 9.44 -12.43
CA THR A 181 -18.18 8.21 -13.21
C THR A 181 -17.04 7.84 -14.13
N VAL A 182 -16.04 8.72 -14.27
CA VAL A 182 -14.85 8.47 -15.09
C VAL A 182 -14.13 7.22 -14.61
N ASP A 183 -14.03 6.22 -15.48
CA ASP A 183 -13.22 5.04 -15.25
C ASP A 183 -11.75 5.34 -15.52
N MET A 184 -10.90 4.91 -14.60
CA MET A 184 -9.46 5.11 -14.65
C MET A 184 -8.75 3.76 -14.59
N GLU A 185 -7.95 3.48 -15.60
CA GLU A 185 -6.96 2.42 -15.52
C GLU A 185 -5.76 2.92 -14.71
N LEU A 186 -5.48 2.23 -13.60
CA LEU A 186 -4.49 2.61 -12.60
C LEU A 186 -3.47 1.50 -12.39
N LEU A 187 -2.20 1.85 -12.47
CA LEU A 187 -1.07 0.96 -12.17
C LEU A 187 -0.36 1.44 -10.90
N TYR A 188 -0.31 0.58 -9.90
CA TYR A 188 0.39 0.86 -8.65
C TYR A 188 1.90 0.79 -8.83
N ILE A 189 2.61 1.71 -8.19
CA ILE A 189 4.05 1.86 -8.42
C ILE A 189 4.87 0.62 -8.09
N ASP A 190 4.52 -0.13 -7.03
CA ASP A 190 5.29 -1.30 -6.66
C ASP A 190 5.02 -2.48 -7.62
N ASP A 191 3.77 -2.62 -8.16
CA ASP A 191 3.47 -3.59 -9.22
C ASP A 191 4.26 -3.29 -10.50
N LEU A 192 4.45 -1.99 -10.83
CA LEU A 192 5.31 -1.58 -11.94
C LEU A 192 6.78 -1.91 -11.67
N VAL A 193 7.27 -1.64 -10.46
CA VAL A 193 8.67 -1.93 -10.09
C VAL A 193 8.93 -3.44 -10.14
N ASP A 194 7.98 -4.27 -9.70
CA ASP A 194 8.10 -5.72 -9.81
C ASP A 194 8.19 -6.19 -11.27
N GLU A 195 7.40 -5.60 -12.18
CA GLU A 195 7.51 -5.84 -13.63
C GLU A 195 8.87 -5.39 -14.18
N MET A 196 9.39 -4.24 -13.73
CA MET A 196 10.72 -3.79 -14.12
C MET A 196 11.82 -4.76 -13.66
N ILE A 197 11.67 -5.37 -12.49
CA ILE A 197 12.59 -6.42 -12.03
C ILE A 197 12.42 -7.70 -12.86
N CYS A 198 11.21 -8.06 -13.30
CA CYS A 198 11.00 -9.14 -14.26
C CYS A 198 11.74 -8.85 -15.58
N ALA A 199 11.69 -7.61 -16.08
CA ALA A 199 12.45 -7.21 -17.27
C ALA A 199 13.97 -7.36 -17.11
N LEU A 200 14.54 -7.06 -15.93
CA LEU A 200 15.96 -7.33 -15.63
C LEU A 200 16.33 -8.80 -15.72
N LYS A 201 15.38 -9.68 -15.43
CA LYS A 201 15.55 -11.14 -15.46
C LYS A 201 15.27 -11.72 -16.85
N GLY A 202 14.73 -10.92 -17.78
CA GLY A 202 14.27 -11.38 -19.09
C GLY A 202 12.93 -12.10 -19.04
N GLU A 203 12.12 -11.79 -18.03
CA GLU A 203 10.80 -12.36 -17.74
C GLU A 203 9.69 -11.32 -17.93
N GLU A 204 9.92 -10.28 -18.75
CA GLU A 204 8.97 -9.22 -19.03
C GLU A 204 7.68 -9.71 -19.71
N HIS A 205 6.56 -9.01 -19.48
CA HIS A 205 5.27 -9.31 -20.08
C HIS A 205 5.06 -8.53 -21.36
N HIS A 206 5.03 -9.24 -22.48
CA HIS A 206 4.79 -8.65 -23.82
C HIS A 206 3.31 -8.45 -24.11
N CYS A 207 3.00 -7.41 -24.89
CA CYS A 207 1.63 -7.08 -25.31
C CYS A 207 1.56 -6.33 -26.64
N GLU A 208 0.34 -6.25 -27.16
CA GLU A 208 -0.08 -5.32 -28.20
C GLU A 208 -1.17 -4.39 -27.66
N PHE A 209 -1.55 -3.37 -28.41
CA PHE A 209 -2.63 -2.44 -28.08
C PHE A 209 -3.72 -2.45 -29.12
N ASP A 210 -4.96 -2.74 -28.71
CA ASP A 210 -6.18 -2.52 -29.50
C ASP A 210 -6.82 -1.22 -29.03
N GLY A 211 -6.62 -0.15 -29.80
CA GLY A 211 -6.95 1.19 -29.35
C GLY A 211 -6.12 1.57 -28.13
N VAL A 212 -6.77 1.65 -26.95
CA VAL A 212 -6.14 1.91 -25.65
C VAL A 212 -6.05 0.67 -24.77
N GLU A 213 -6.66 -0.44 -25.19
CA GLU A 213 -6.70 -1.67 -24.41
C GLU A 213 -5.40 -2.47 -24.58
N THR A 214 -4.87 -2.99 -23.48
CA THR A 214 -3.68 -3.84 -23.46
C THR A 214 -4.07 -5.30 -23.72
N VAL A 215 -3.48 -5.91 -24.75
CA VAL A 215 -3.69 -7.31 -25.11
C VAL A 215 -2.36 -8.06 -24.92
N PHE A 216 -2.25 -8.86 -23.86
CA PHE A 216 -1.05 -9.64 -23.61
C PHE A 216 -0.84 -10.74 -24.63
N THR A 217 0.35 -10.80 -25.21
CA THR A 217 0.76 -11.83 -26.16
C THR A 217 2.29 -11.99 -26.13
N PRO A 218 2.82 -13.21 -26.13
CA PRO A 218 4.27 -13.44 -26.09
C PRO A 218 5.05 -12.81 -27.25
N GLU A 219 4.39 -12.64 -28.40
CA GLU A 219 4.96 -12.05 -29.62
C GLU A 219 4.77 -10.53 -29.68
N GLY A 220 4.22 -9.93 -28.63
CA GLY A 220 3.89 -8.50 -28.59
C GLY A 220 5.12 -7.62 -28.76
N ARG A 221 4.96 -6.51 -29.49
CA ARG A 221 5.99 -5.51 -29.73
C ARG A 221 6.27 -4.63 -28.51
N TYR A 222 5.26 -4.49 -27.65
CA TYR A 222 5.29 -3.66 -26.45
C TYR A 222 5.36 -4.52 -25.19
N CYS A 223 5.54 -3.85 -24.05
CA CYS A 223 5.49 -4.48 -22.75
C CYS A 223 4.50 -3.73 -21.84
N ALA A 224 3.90 -4.44 -20.90
CA ALA A 224 3.03 -3.85 -19.89
C ALA A 224 3.11 -4.62 -18.55
N ALA A 225 2.87 -3.92 -17.45
CA ALA A 225 2.70 -4.58 -16.16
C ALA A 225 1.36 -5.34 -16.14
N PRO A 226 1.33 -6.61 -15.66
CA PRO A 226 0.13 -7.45 -15.77
C PRO A 226 -0.96 -7.09 -14.76
N ILE A 227 -0.66 -6.29 -13.74
CA ILE A 227 -1.59 -5.93 -12.67
C ILE A 227 -1.98 -4.48 -12.81
N THR A 228 -3.19 -4.21 -13.31
CA THR A 228 -3.82 -2.89 -13.32
C THR A 228 -5.20 -2.97 -12.67
N HIS A 229 -5.76 -1.81 -12.31
CA HIS A 229 -7.07 -1.70 -11.70
C HIS A 229 -7.92 -0.68 -12.47
N HIS A 230 -9.13 -1.08 -12.84
CA HIS A 230 -10.15 -0.18 -13.39
C HIS A 230 -11.06 0.27 -12.25
N VAL A 231 -11.07 1.58 -11.96
CA VAL A 231 -11.78 2.14 -10.81
C VAL A 231 -12.37 3.49 -11.18
N LYS A 232 -13.62 3.72 -10.78
CA LYS A 232 -14.26 5.02 -10.96
C LYS A 232 -13.69 6.07 -10.02
N LEU A 233 -13.59 7.30 -10.51
CA LEU A 233 -13.03 8.41 -9.74
C LEU A 233 -13.77 8.65 -8.42
N GLY A 234 -15.11 8.48 -8.41
CA GLY A 234 -15.95 8.57 -7.21
C GLY A 234 -15.60 7.50 -6.17
N GLU A 235 -15.36 6.26 -6.58
CA GLU A 235 -15.00 5.16 -5.69
C GLU A 235 -13.65 5.40 -4.99
N ILE A 236 -12.69 6.00 -5.70
CA ILE A 236 -11.40 6.40 -5.12
C ILE A 236 -11.63 7.40 -3.99
N VAL A 237 -12.47 8.40 -4.22
CA VAL A 237 -12.77 9.45 -3.24
C VAL A 237 -13.50 8.91 -2.02
N GLU A 238 -14.49 8.03 -2.21
CA GLU A 238 -15.20 7.37 -1.12
C GLU A 238 -14.27 6.55 -0.21
N LEU A 239 -13.36 5.77 -0.81
CA LEU A 239 -12.37 5.00 -0.07
C LEU A 239 -11.46 5.93 0.74
N LEU A 240 -10.97 7.03 0.14
CA LEU A 240 -10.08 7.97 0.83
C LEU A 240 -10.75 8.64 2.03
N TYR A 241 -12.03 8.98 1.94
CA TYR A 241 -12.77 9.54 3.08
C TYR A 241 -12.97 8.49 4.19
N LYS A 242 -13.25 7.22 3.85
CA LYS A 242 -13.29 6.13 4.84
C LYS A 242 -11.93 5.97 5.56
N PHE A 243 -10.83 6.06 4.82
CA PHE A 243 -9.49 5.97 5.41
C PHE A 243 -9.20 7.15 6.35
N ARG A 244 -9.58 8.37 5.94
CA ARG A 244 -9.43 9.58 6.77
C ARG A 244 -10.19 9.48 8.10
N ASP A 245 -11.36 8.87 8.06
CA ASP A 245 -12.25 8.82 9.23
C ASP A 245 -11.95 7.65 10.18
N MET A 246 -11.01 6.74 9.82
CA MET A 246 -10.61 5.60 10.64
C MET A 246 -10.24 5.97 12.09
N PRO A 247 -9.45 7.02 12.37
CA PRO A 247 -9.13 7.38 13.76
C PRO A 247 -10.34 7.76 14.62
N LYS A 248 -11.45 8.19 14.00
CA LYS A 248 -12.69 8.56 14.69
C LYS A 248 -13.63 7.36 14.87
N THR A 249 -13.69 6.50 13.87
CA THR A 249 -14.58 5.34 13.85
C THR A 249 -13.95 4.10 14.45
N LEU A 250 -12.63 4.09 14.59
CA LEU A 250 -11.79 2.94 14.92
C LEU A 250 -11.98 1.75 13.96
N MET A 251 -12.73 1.91 12.88
CA MET A 251 -13.02 0.86 11.90
C MET A 251 -11.80 0.57 11.03
N ILE A 252 -11.29 -0.65 11.10
CA ILE A 252 -10.22 -1.12 10.21
C ILE A 252 -10.71 -1.04 8.75
N PRO A 253 -9.97 -0.42 7.82
CA PRO A 253 -10.36 -0.38 6.42
C PRO A 253 -10.45 -1.77 5.78
N ASP A 254 -11.41 -1.94 4.87
CA ASP A 254 -11.49 -3.15 4.04
C ASP A 254 -10.41 -3.13 2.96
N ILE A 255 -9.30 -3.77 3.25
CA ILE A 255 -8.10 -3.79 2.42
C ILE A 255 -7.60 -5.22 2.18
N PRO A 256 -8.37 -6.08 1.48
CA PRO A 256 -7.93 -7.44 1.17
C PRO A 256 -6.55 -7.46 0.50
N ALA A 257 -5.82 -8.54 0.68
CA ALA A 257 -4.56 -8.74 -0.02
C ALA A 257 -4.77 -8.56 -1.53
N ASP A 258 -3.84 -7.92 -2.23
CA ASP A 258 -3.85 -7.67 -3.67
C ASP A 258 -4.99 -6.77 -4.20
N SER A 259 -5.81 -6.18 -3.31
CA SER A 259 -6.87 -5.25 -3.70
C SER A 259 -6.34 -3.86 -4.05
N PHE A 260 -7.09 -3.15 -4.89
CA PHE A 260 -6.90 -1.72 -5.13
C PHE A 260 -6.95 -0.91 -3.82
N ALA A 261 -7.91 -1.23 -2.94
CA ALA A 261 -8.10 -0.54 -1.67
C ALA A 261 -6.84 -0.60 -0.78
N LYS A 262 -6.15 -1.76 -0.70
CA LYS A 262 -4.88 -1.89 0.04
C LYS A 262 -3.78 -1.00 -0.53
N ARG A 263 -3.62 -0.99 -1.85
CA ARG A 263 -2.64 -0.15 -2.56
C ARG A 263 -2.94 1.33 -2.38
N LEU A 264 -4.22 1.70 -2.47
CA LEU A 264 -4.69 3.07 -2.25
C LEU A 264 -4.47 3.52 -0.81
N TYR A 265 -4.76 2.65 0.18
CA TYR A 265 -4.53 2.95 1.59
C TYR A 265 -3.04 3.19 1.88
N SER A 266 -2.16 2.35 1.37
CA SER A 266 -0.70 2.54 1.48
C SER A 266 -0.26 3.86 0.85
N THR A 267 -0.84 4.21 -0.30
CA THR A 267 -0.60 5.51 -0.97
C THR A 267 -1.08 6.66 -0.10
N TYR A 268 -2.31 6.60 0.42
CA TYR A 268 -2.89 7.62 1.31
C TYR A 268 -2.01 7.86 2.55
N LEU A 269 -1.60 6.80 3.23
CA LEU A 269 -0.74 6.88 4.42
C LEU A 269 0.61 7.53 4.12
N SER A 270 1.14 7.40 2.90
CA SER A 270 2.40 8.05 2.51
C SER A 270 2.32 9.58 2.40
N TYR A 271 1.10 10.14 2.38
CA TYR A 271 0.84 11.60 2.41
C TYR A 271 0.34 12.08 3.77
N LEU A 272 0.15 11.18 4.73
CA LEU A 272 -0.36 11.55 6.04
C LEU A 272 0.64 12.46 6.76
N PRO A 273 0.22 13.66 7.24
CA PRO A 273 1.07 14.48 8.07
C PRO A 273 1.49 13.73 9.34
N LYS A 274 2.72 13.95 9.79
CA LYS A 274 3.26 13.25 10.98
C LYS A 274 2.42 13.48 12.25
N GLU A 275 1.77 14.63 12.34
CA GLU A 275 0.88 14.99 13.45
C GLU A 275 -0.41 14.16 13.46
N LYS A 276 -0.82 13.61 12.32
CA LYS A 276 -2.00 12.73 12.18
C LYS A 276 -1.66 11.24 12.28
N ALA A 277 -0.36 10.90 12.35
CA ALA A 277 0.07 9.52 12.55
C ALA A 277 -0.13 9.03 13.99
N ILE A 278 -0.45 9.94 14.91
CA ILE A 278 -0.81 9.67 16.30
C ILE A 278 -2.17 10.27 16.60
N PHE A 279 -3.01 9.54 17.31
CA PHE A 279 -4.31 10.02 17.79
C PHE A 279 -4.64 9.36 19.13
N ASP A 280 -5.39 10.08 19.96
CA ASP A 280 -5.79 9.60 21.27
C ASP A 280 -6.98 8.64 21.17
N LEU A 281 -6.93 7.55 21.93
CA LEU A 281 -8.05 6.67 22.15
C LEU A 281 -8.85 7.12 23.36
N LYS A 282 -10.17 7.01 23.30
CA LYS A 282 -11.04 7.32 24.42
C LYS A 282 -10.85 6.33 25.56
N MET A 283 -10.30 6.79 26.68
CA MET A 283 -10.17 6.02 27.91
C MET A 283 -11.39 6.22 28.79
N ASN A 284 -12.14 5.14 29.09
CA ASN A 284 -13.23 5.16 30.06
C ASN A 284 -12.64 4.72 31.43
N ILE A 285 -12.38 5.70 32.28
CA ILE A 285 -11.69 5.52 33.58
C ILE A 285 -12.69 5.63 34.70
N ASP A 286 -12.67 4.68 35.64
CA ASP A 286 -13.41 4.71 36.92
C ASP A 286 -12.53 4.19 38.07
N ASP A 287 -13.11 4.03 39.28
CA ASP A 287 -12.37 3.55 40.45
C ASP A 287 -11.85 2.11 40.29
N ARG A 288 -12.42 1.34 39.40
CA ARG A 288 -12.04 -0.05 39.12
C ARG A 288 -10.87 -0.15 38.12
N GLY A 289 -10.56 0.92 37.37
CA GLY A 289 -9.49 0.95 36.38
C GLY A 289 -9.88 1.66 35.10
N CYS A 290 -9.57 1.07 33.93
CA CYS A 290 -9.80 1.67 32.64
C CYS A 290 -10.30 0.66 31.62
N PHE A 291 -11.18 1.12 30.70
CA PHE A 291 -11.58 0.37 29.52
C PHE A 291 -11.40 1.26 28.29
N THR A 292 -10.77 0.73 27.23
CA THR A 292 -10.47 1.49 26.00
C THR A 292 -10.69 0.60 24.77
N GLU A 293 -11.53 1.06 23.86
CA GLU A 293 -11.67 0.46 22.54
C GLU A 293 -10.45 0.79 21.68
N LEU A 294 -9.88 -0.21 21.02
CA LEU A 294 -8.68 -0.07 20.20
C LEU A 294 -9.01 0.01 18.72
N VAL A 295 -9.76 -0.97 18.23
CA VAL A 295 -10.18 -1.06 16.83
C VAL A 295 -11.50 -1.82 16.69
N HIS A 296 -12.26 -1.49 15.65
CA HIS A 296 -13.46 -2.22 15.20
C HIS A 296 -13.13 -2.99 13.92
N THR A 297 -13.63 -4.21 13.81
CA THR A 297 -13.41 -5.07 12.64
C THR A 297 -14.59 -5.05 11.68
N LEU A 298 -14.36 -5.37 10.40
CA LEU A 298 -15.39 -5.32 9.35
C LEU A 298 -16.56 -6.27 9.57
N ASN A 299 -16.34 -7.36 10.31
CA ASN A 299 -17.37 -8.30 10.72
C ASN A 299 -18.07 -7.91 12.02
N CYS A 300 -18.12 -6.62 12.31
CA CYS A 300 -18.75 -6.03 13.49
C CYS A 300 -18.09 -6.38 14.84
N GLY A 301 -16.88 -6.89 14.83
CA GLY A 301 -16.12 -7.18 16.05
C GLY A 301 -15.45 -5.95 16.65
N GLN A 302 -15.13 -6.03 17.95
CA GLN A 302 -14.46 -4.99 18.71
C GLN A 302 -13.26 -5.58 19.45
N VAL A 303 -12.10 -4.95 19.30
CA VAL A 303 -10.92 -5.21 20.12
C VAL A 303 -10.76 -4.08 21.13
N SER A 304 -10.57 -4.42 22.38
CA SER A 304 -10.42 -3.46 23.48
C SER A 304 -9.36 -3.89 24.48
N ILE A 305 -8.93 -2.97 25.31
CA ILE A 305 -8.07 -3.24 26.45
C ILE A 305 -8.80 -2.88 27.76
N ASN A 306 -8.71 -3.76 28.73
CA ASN A 306 -9.21 -3.54 30.07
C ASN A 306 -8.06 -3.58 31.06
N ILE A 307 -7.96 -2.55 31.89
CA ILE A 307 -7.00 -2.46 33.00
C ILE A 307 -7.82 -2.51 34.28
N SER A 308 -7.62 -3.54 35.10
CA SER A 308 -8.26 -3.67 36.41
C SER A 308 -7.27 -3.42 37.51
N LYS A 309 -7.60 -2.50 38.44
CA LYS A 309 -6.81 -2.24 39.64
C LYS A 309 -6.69 -3.47 40.54
N PRO A 310 -5.74 -3.47 41.50
CA PRO A 310 -5.60 -4.57 42.44
C PRO A 310 -6.91 -4.95 43.16
N ARG A 311 -7.18 -6.26 43.26
CA ARG A 311 -8.35 -6.83 43.92
C ARG A 311 -9.72 -6.49 43.30
N ILE A 312 -9.75 -5.90 42.13
CA ILE A 312 -10.99 -5.56 41.43
C ILE A 312 -11.53 -6.75 40.65
N THR A 313 -12.83 -6.96 40.76
CA THR A 313 -13.64 -7.85 39.91
C THR A 313 -14.40 -7.02 38.90
N LYS A 314 -14.35 -7.43 37.63
CA LYS A 314 -15.15 -6.87 36.52
C LYS A 314 -15.88 -7.98 35.79
N GLY A 315 -16.91 -7.62 35.01
CA GLY A 315 -17.84 -8.55 34.39
C GLY A 315 -19.11 -8.69 35.24
N GLU A 316 -19.40 -9.86 35.78
CA GLU A 316 -20.65 -10.19 36.48
C GLU A 316 -21.85 -10.01 35.55
N HIS A 317 -21.78 -10.63 34.37
CA HIS A 317 -22.86 -10.59 33.39
C HIS A 317 -22.74 -11.77 32.42
N TRP A 318 -23.80 -12.00 31.66
CA TRP A 318 -23.88 -13.00 30.60
C TRP A 318 -24.48 -12.45 29.31
N HIS A 319 -24.41 -13.21 28.23
CA HIS A 319 -24.83 -12.84 26.89
C HIS A 319 -25.64 -13.95 26.23
N HIS A 320 -26.56 -13.59 25.31
CA HIS A 320 -27.27 -14.56 24.49
C HIS A 320 -26.47 -15.02 23.29
N THR A 321 -25.98 -14.07 22.49
CA THR A 321 -25.27 -14.34 21.22
C THR A 321 -23.89 -13.71 21.15
N LYS A 322 -23.67 -12.64 21.91
CA LYS A 322 -22.37 -12.04 22.06
C LYS A 322 -21.45 -13.03 22.77
N TRP A 323 -20.28 -13.23 22.21
CA TRP A 323 -19.20 -13.95 22.87
C TRP A 323 -17.96 -13.07 22.98
N GLU A 324 -17.22 -13.31 24.00
CA GLU A 324 -16.01 -12.54 24.29
C GLU A 324 -14.82 -13.48 24.46
N GLN A 325 -13.64 -12.94 24.22
CA GLN A 325 -12.37 -13.63 24.37
C GLN A 325 -11.45 -12.76 25.21
N PHE A 326 -10.99 -13.26 26.35
CA PHE A 326 -10.13 -12.56 27.24
C PHE A 326 -8.70 -13.12 27.16
N ILE A 327 -7.73 -12.24 27.01
CA ILE A 327 -6.30 -12.55 26.90
C ILE A 327 -5.54 -11.68 27.89
N VAL A 328 -5.14 -12.26 29.03
CA VAL A 328 -4.33 -11.54 30.03
C VAL A 328 -2.90 -11.42 29.50
N VAL A 329 -2.41 -10.20 29.40
CA VAL A 329 -1.07 -9.87 28.88
C VAL A 329 -0.12 -9.34 29.94
N SER A 330 -0.64 -8.93 31.12
CA SER A 330 0.16 -8.51 32.28
C SER A 330 -0.65 -8.66 33.56
N GLY A 331 0.02 -8.96 34.65
CA GLY A 331 -0.62 -9.20 35.96
C GLY A 331 -1.04 -10.65 36.16
N HIS A 332 -1.82 -10.89 37.21
CA HIS A 332 -2.28 -12.21 37.64
C HIS A 332 -3.77 -12.16 37.95
N GLY A 333 -4.58 -12.95 37.29
CA GLY A 333 -6.03 -12.92 37.39
C GLY A 333 -6.70 -14.29 37.41
N LEU A 334 -7.96 -14.28 37.81
CA LEU A 334 -8.87 -15.42 37.78
C LEU A 334 -10.07 -15.07 36.93
N ILE A 335 -10.40 -15.91 35.97
CA ILE A 335 -11.62 -15.82 35.17
C ILE A 335 -12.55 -16.93 35.62
N GLN A 336 -13.79 -16.57 35.93
CA GLN A 336 -14.81 -17.53 36.41
C GLN A 336 -16.02 -17.50 35.46
N LEU A 337 -16.59 -18.68 35.18
CA LEU A 337 -17.80 -18.84 34.38
C LEU A 337 -18.78 -19.78 35.11
N ARG A 338 -20.08 -19.41 35.19
CA ARG A 338 -21.19 -20.25 35.68
C ARG A 338 -22.27 -20.35 34.62
N ASN A 339 -22.77 -21.55 34.38
CA ASN A 339 -23.93 -21.76 33.49
C ASN A 339 -25.18 -21.09 34.06
N GLU A 340 -25.77 -20.17 33.28
CA GLU A 340 -26.95 -19.38 33.73
C GLU A 340 -28.20 -20.23 33.94
N ASN A 341 -28.37 -21.30 33.17
CA ASN A 341 -29.54 -22.19 33.30
C ASN A 341 -29.47 -23.14 34.50
N ASP A 342 -28.36 -23.24 35.19
CA ASP A 342 -28.21 -24.11 36.36
C ASP A 342 -27.49 -23.36 37.50
N PRO A 343 -28.25 -22.83 38.46
CA PRO A 343 -27.70 -22.14 39.62
C PRO A 343 -26.77 -22.99 40.48
N ASN A 344 -26.86 -24.33 40.38
CA ASN A 344 -25.98 -25.27 41.08
C ASN A 344 -24.84 -25.79 40.23
N ALA A 345 -24.66 -25.24 39.01
CA ALA A 345 -23.55 -25.63 38.15
C ALA A 345 -22.19 -25.35 38.83
N GLU A 346 -21.25 -26.22 38.56
CA GLU A 346 -19.85 -26.00 38.95
C GLU A 346 -19.35 -24.69 38.28
N ILE A 347 -18.67 -23.86 39.06
CA ILE A 347 -17.99 -22.67 38.56
C ILE A 347 -16.70 -23.12 37.87
N LEU A 348 -16.59 -22.82 36.57
CA LEU A 348 -15.34 -23.04 35.83
C LEU A 348 -14.36 -21.92 36.17
N GLU A 349 -13.16 -22.27 36.59
CA GLU A 349 -12.12 -21.34 37.01
C GLU A 349 -10.87 -21.46 36.15
N TYR A 350 -10.41 -20.34 35.63
CA TYR A 350 -9.19 -20.24 34.82
C TYR A 350 -8.25 -19.22 35.43
N GLU A 351 -7.20 -19.69 36.09
CA GLU A 351 -6.13 -18.83 36.57
C GLU A 351 -5.20 -18.46 35.42
N VAL A 352 -4.99 -17.16 35.20
CA VAL A 352 -4.30 -16.60 34.03
C VAL A 352 -3.29 -15.54 34.45
N ASN A 353 -2.19 -15.43 33.70
CA ASN A 353 -1.16 -14.44 33.96
C ASN A 353 -0.43 -14.00 32.68
N GLY A 354 0.36 -12.91 32.80
CA GLY A 354 1.13 -12.37 31.67
C GLY A 354 2.36 -13.17 31.29
N ASP A 355 2.85 -14.10 32.13
CA ASP A 355 4.03 -14.92 31.84
C ASP A 355 3.68 -16.07 30.86
N LYS A 356 2.44 -16.53 30.90
CA LYS A 356 1.89 -17.53 29.99
C LYS A 356 0.60 -16.99 29.38
N ILE A 357 0.71 -16.38 28.22
CA ILE A 357 -0.46 -15.80 27.53
C ILE A 357 -1.39 -16.91 27.05
N GLN A 358 -2.61 -16.90 27.58
CA GLN A 358 -3.69 -17.82 27.25
C GLN A 358 -4.94 -17.03 26.88
N SER A 359 -5.75 -17.62 26.02
CA SER A 359 -7.05 -17.08 25.64
C SER A 359 -8.15 -17.88 26.29
N VAL A 360 -9.04 -17.20 26.99
CA VAL A 360 -10.25 -17.78 27.56
C VAL A 360 -11.48 -17.23 26.84
N ILE A 361 -12.35 -18.12 26.37
CA ILE A 361 -13.58 -17.77 25.66
C ILE A 361 -14.72 -17.70 26.66
N MET A 362 -15.39 -16.54 26.72
CA MET A 362 -16.63 -16.37 27.46
C MET A 362 -17.77 -16.97 26.66
N LEU A 363 -18.38 -18.00 27.21
CA LEU A 363 -19.39 -18.78 26.52
C LEU A 363 -20.77 -18.09 26.60
N PRO A 364 -21.52 -17.97 25.49
CA PRO A 364 -22.90 -17.50 25.54
C PRO A 364 -23.75 -18.34 26.52
N GLY A 365 -24.60 -17.68 27.32
CA GLY A 365 -25.40 -18.34 28.38
C GLY A 365 -24.60 -18.67 29.63
N TYR A 366 -23.36 -18.18 29.75
CA TYR A 366 -22.58 -18.28 30.99
C TYR A 366 -22.32 -16.89 31.57
N THR A 367 -22.71 -16.71 32.83
CA THR A 367 -22.29 -15.55 33.61
C THR A 367 -20.80 -15.65 33.87
N HIS A 368 -20.09 -14.58 33.64
CA HIS A 368 -18.64 -14.56 33.76
C HIS A 368 -18.10 -13.29 34.42
N ASN A 369 -16.92 -13.42 35.01
CA ASN A 369 -16.15 -12.32 35.57
C ASN A 369 -14.66 -12.50 35.34
N ILE A 370 -13.90 -11.45 35.64
CA ILE A 370 -12.45 -11.48 35.75
C ILE A 370 -12.01 -10.75 37.02
N ILE A 371 -11.20 -11.39 37.82
CA ILE A 371 -10.72 -10.91 39.11
C ILE A 371 -9.22 -10.64 39.03
N ASN A 372 -8.76 -9.46 39.42
CA ASN A 372 -7.35 -9.20 39.65
C ASN A 372 -6.94 -9.78 41.01
N LEU A 373 -6.10 -10.81 40.99
CA LEU A 373 -5.63 -11.49 42.23
C LEU A 373 -4.48 -10.76 42.93
N SER A 374 -3.84 -9.79 42.29
CA SER A 374 -2.72 -9.03 42.87
C SER A 374 -3.19 -7.99 43.89
N ASP A 375 -2.39 -7.76 44.91
CA ASP A 375 -2.56 -6.66 45.88
C ASP A 375 -1.98 -5.34 45.40
N THR A 376 -1.06 -5.39 44.43
CA THR A 376 -0.23 -4.23 44.07
C THR A 376 -0.10 -3.93 42.61
N GLN A 377 -0.42 -4.90 41.73
CA GLN A 377 -0.26 -4.77 40.26
C GLN A 377 -1.59 -4.73 39.56
N ASP A 378 -1.65 -3.92 38.53
CA ASP A 378 -2.81 -3.91 37.63
C ASP A 378 -2.86 -5.21 36.79
N LEU A 379 -4.07 -5.65 36.49
CA LEU A 379 -4.33 -6.73 35.54
C LEU A 379 -4.68 -6.12 34.19
N VAL A 380 -3.91 -6.45 33.16
CA VAL A 380 -4.12 -5.96 31.79
C VAL A 380 -4.63 -7.08 30.92
N THR A 381 -5.83 -6.89 30.39
CA THR A 381 -6.53 -7.87 29.54
C THR A 381 -6.84 -7.26 28.20
N VAL A 382 -6.41 -7.92 27.10
CA VAL A 382 -6.91 -7.66 25.76
C VAL A 382 -8.19 -8.46 25.59
N MET A 383 -9.22 -7.81 25.04
CA MET A 383 -10.56 -8.39 24.86
C MET A 383 -10.96 -8.31 23.40
N TYR A 384 -11.52 -9.37 22.86
CA TYR A 384 -12.23 -9.37 21.59
C TYR A 384 -13.71 -9.70 21.84
N CYS A 385 -14.59 -8.96 21.18
CA CYS A 385 -16.01 -9.24 21.12
C CYS A 385 -16.42 -9.40 19.65
N ASN A 386 -17.37 -10.30 19.38
CA ASN A 386 -17.88 -10.51 18.03
C ASN A 386 -18.85 -9.41 17.55
N GLU A 387 -19.18 -8.44 18.40
CA GLU A 387 -20.01 -7.29 18.06
C GLU A 387 -19.53 -6.02 18.78
N ILE A 388 -19.79 -4.88 18.15
CA ILE A 388 -19.57 -3.55 18.73
C ILE A 388 -20.68 -3.28 19.75
N PHE A 389 -20.33 -2.72 20.91
CA PHE A 389 -21.31 -2.38 21.94
C PHE A 389 -22.38 -1.41 21.42
N ASN A 390 -23.65 -1.82 21.53
CA ASN A 390 -24.79 -0.99 21.18
C ASN A 390 -25.56 -0.62 22.47
N PRO A 391 -25.51 0.65 22.93
CA PRO A 391 -26.18 1.09 24.15
C PRO A 391 -27.72 1.02 24.06
N ASP A 392 -28.30 1.07 22.87
CA ASP A 392 -29.75 1.03 22.67
C ASP A 392 -30.31 -0.41 22.74
N ARG A 393 -29.46 -1.40 22.49
CA ARG A 393 -29.83 -2.82 22.54
C ARG A 393 -28.63 -3.67 22.98
N PRO A 394 -28.20 -3.55 24.25
CA PRO A 394 -27.07 -4.32 24.74
C PRO A 394 -27.45 -5.80 24.95
N ASP A 395 -26.69 -6.73 24.35
CA ASP A 395 -26.75 -8.14 24.68
C ASP A 395 -25.84 -8.42 25.90
N THR A 396 -26.17 -7.80 27.03
CA THR A 396 -25.40 -7.90 28.28
C THR A 396 -26.34 -7.82 29.47
N PHE A 397 -26.39 -8.90 30.25
CA PHE A 397 -27.33 -9.06 31.34
C PHE A 397 -26.55 -9.29 32.64
N PHE A 398 -26.71 -8.37 33.59
CA PHE A 398 -26.02 -8.44 34.86
C PHE A 398 -26.52 -9.66 35.67
N ASP A 399 -25.58 -10.48 36.12
CA ASP A 399 -25.76 -11.52 37.12
C ASP A 399 -24.41 -11.89 37.77
N LYS A 400 -24.42 -12.32 39.04
CA LYS A 400 -23.21 -12.71 39.72
C LYS A 400 -22.79 -14.15 39.37
N VAL A 401 -21.49 -14.37 39.18
CA VAL A 401 -20.95 -15.73 39.03
C VAL A 401 -21.09 -16.53 40.30
N VAL A 402 -20.78 -15.93 41.46
CA VAL A 402 -20.95 -16.54 42.77
C VAL A 402 -22.28 -16.07 43.36
N ILE A 403 -23.23 -17.00 43.52
CA ILE A 403 -24.53 -16.75 44.18
C ILE A 403 -24.35 -17.07 45.65
N GLU A 404 -24.54 -16.07 46.54
CA GLU A 404 -24.49 -16.21 48.01
C GLU A 404 -25.75 -16.89 48.53
#